data_4f667151803e39cd74e9bc8ca5f72402
#
_entry.id   4f667151803e39cd74e9bc8ca5f72402
#
_cell.length_a   1.000
_cell.length_b   1.000
_cell.length_c   1.000
_cell.angle_alpha   90.00
_cell.angle_beta   90.00
_cell.angle_gamma   90.00
#
_symmetry.space_group_name_H-M   'P 1'
#
loop_
_entity.id
_entity.type
_entity.pdbx_description
1 polymer ?
#
loop_
_entity_poly.entity_id
_entity_poly.type
_entity_poly.pdbx_seq_one_letter_code
_entity_poly.pdbx_strand_id
1 'polypeptide(L)'
;RRIPILPLFDLVGICFLIGQGVGRWGNFVNQEAFGSNTTLPWGMYSEGTYNYLLSVQATLAAEGVTVDPTQPVHPTFLYESIWCLVGVVLLASHIKKRRFNGELFLLYIIWYGLGRYWIEGLRTDALMVTSTLRTSQLVALVSVATAVVLLVAGLQRFKGAQLMVPLQVSNLKKLDAAGTYFVVDELPA
;
A
#
# COMPACT_ATOMS: atom_id res chain seq x y z
N ARG A 1 4.42 -14.22 26.63
CA ARG A 1 5.27 -14.40 25.42
C ARG A 1 5.59 -13.02 24.87
N ARG A 2 6.88 -12.67 24.79
CA ARG A 2 7.31 -11.41 24.18
C ARG A 2 7.42 -11.63 22.67
N ILE A 3 6.40 -11.17 21.92
CA ILE A 3 6.45 -11.24 20.46
C ILE A 3 7.25 -10.03 19.97
N PRO A 4 8.31 -10.22 19.17
CA PRO A 4 9.08 -9.10 18.63
C PRO A 4 8.21 -8.32 17.63
N ILE A 5 8.08 -7.02 17.85
CA ILE A 5 7.13 -6.15 17.12
C ILE A 5 7.56 -5.93 15.66
N LEU A 6 8.85 -5.72 15.41
CA LEU A 6 9.34 -5.41 14.07
C LEU A 6 9.11 -6.52 13.04
N PRO A 7 9.41 -7.81 13.33
CA PRO A 7 9.04 -8.90 12.43
C PRO A 7 7.52 -9.04 12.21
N LEU A 8 6.72 -8.68 13.21
CA LEU A 8 5.26 -8.66 13.07
C LEU A 8 4.82 -7.59 12.06
N PHE A 9 5.41 -6.39 12.10
CA PHE A 9 5.15 -5.36 11.12
C PHE A 9 5.53 -5.77 9.70
N ASP A 10 6.62 -6.50 9.50
CA ASP A 10 7.01 -7.03 8.20
C ASP A 10 5.92 -7.94 7.59
N LEU A 11 5.30 -8.78 8.42
CA LEU A 11 4.17 -9.60 7.99
C LEU A 11 2.92 -8.76 7.72
N VAL A 12 2.61 -7.83 8.63
CA VAL A 12 1.44 -6.95 8.55
C VAL A 12 1.47 -6.09 7.29
N GLY A 13 2.64 -5.60 6.86
CA GLY A 13 2.78 -4.81 5.64
C GLY A 13 2.29 -5.55 4.39
N ILE A 14 2.63 -6.83 4.25
CA ILE A 14 2.17 -7.67 3.12
C ILE A 14 0.65 -7.92 3.24
N CYS A 15 0.18 -8.25 4.44
CA CYS A 15 -1.25 -8.47 4.69
C CYS A 15 -2.08 -7.20 4.38
N PHE A 16 -1.57 -6.02 4.70
CA PHE A 16 -2.23 -4.75 4.37
C PHE A 16 -2.35 -4.55 2.86
N LEU A 17 -1.31 -4.83 2.07
CA LEU A 17 -1.42 -4.73 0.61
C LEU A 17 -2.50 -5.66 0.05
N ILE A 18 -2.60 -6.89 0.57
CA ILE A 18 -3.66 -7.82 0.16
C ILE A 18 -5.03 -7.24 0.51
N GLY A 19 -5.22 -6.85 1.78
CA GLY A 19 -6.48 -6.28 2.24
C GLY A 19 -6.88 -5.00 1.52
N GLN A 20 -5.93 -4.12 1.25
CA GLN A 20 -6.14 -2.90 0.48
C GLN A 20 -6.52 -3.21 -0.97
N GLY A 21 -5.77 -4.11 -1.64
CA GLY A 21 -6.07 -4.50 -3.02
C GLY A 21 -7.46 -5.11 -3.20
N VAL A 22 -7.86 -5.99 -2.28
CA VAL A 22 -9.20 -6.59 -2.28
C VAL A 22 -10.27 -5.57 -1.89
N GLY A 23 -10.01 -4.75 -0.87
CA GLY A 23 -10.95 -3.73 -0.37
C GLY A 23 -11.34 -2.69 -1.43
N ARG A 24 -10.48 -2.42 -2.43
CA ARG A 24 -10.80 -1.51 -3.55
C ARG A 24 -11.95 -1.98 -4.43
N TRP A 25 -12.24 -3.27 -4.47
CA TRP A 25 -13.41 -3.78 -5.18
C TRP A 25 -14.73 -3.38 -4.49
N GLY A 26 -14.71 -3.03 -3.20
CA GLY A 26 -15.84 -2.40 -2.52
C GLY A 26 -16.21 -1.06 -3.17
N ASN A 27 -15.22 -0.23 -3.54
CA ASN A 27 -15.47 1.03 -4.23
C ASN A 27 -16.12 0.82 -5.61
N PHE A 28 -15.76 -0.26 -6.31
CA PHE A 28 -16.40 -0.64 -7.56
C PHE A 28 -17.88 -1.00 -7.36
N VAL A 29 -18.19 -1.82 -6.36
CA VAL A 29 -19.57 -2.21 -6.03
C VAL A 29 -20.40 -1.00 -5.61
N ASN A 30 -19.81 -0.10 -4.81
CA ASN A 30 -20.45 1.13 -4.35
C ASN A 30 -20.49 2.24 -5.42
N GLN A 31 -19.83 2.05 -6.57
CA GLN A 31 -19.71 3.04 -7.65
C GLN A 31 -19.13 4.39 -7.18
N GLU A 32 -18.12 4.33 -6.30
CA GLU A 32 -17.48 5.50 -5.67
C GLU A 32 -15.97 5.53 -5.89
N ALA A 33 -15.31 6.62 -5.47
CA ALA A 33 -13.85 6.78 -5.49
C ALA A 33 -13.23 6.53 -6.89
N PHE A 34 -13.83 7.10 -7.91
CA PHE A 34 -13.37 7.07 -9.31
C PHE A 34 -12.53 8.31 -9.67
N GLY A 35 -11.89 8.28 -10.82
CA GLY A 35 -11.04 9.36 -11.31
C GLY A 35 -11.78 10.34 -12.24
N SER A 36 -11.00 11.22 -12.87
CA SER A 36 -11.48 12.16 -13.89
C SER A 36 -11.98 11.44 -15.16
N ASN A 37 -12.63 12.18 -16.05
CA ASN A 37 -13.06 11.65 -17.34
C ASN A 37 -11.88 11.11 -18.14
N THR A 38 -12.12 10.04 -18.90
CA THR A 38 -11.11 9.38 -19.71
C THR A 38 -11.69 8.86 -21.03
N THR A 39 -10.86 8.84 -22.05
CA THR A 39 -11.15 8.21 -23.34
C THR A 39 -10.51 6.82 -23.49
N LEU A 40 -9.89 6.31 -22.42
CA LEU A 40 -9.25 5.01 -22.45
C LEU A 40 -10.28 3.87 -22.59
N PRO A 41 -9.95 2.78 -23.31
CA PRO A 41 -10.89 1.70 -23.61
C PRO A 41 -11.36 0.91 -22.37
N TRP A 42 -10.70 1.07 -21.22
CA TRP A 42 -11.08 0.49 -19.94
C TRP A 42 -11.70 1.52 -18.98
N GLY A 43 -12.14 2.67 -19.48
CA GLY A 43 -12.88 3.65 -18.70
C GLY A 43 -14.15 3.03 -18.11
N MET A 44 -14.48 3.41 -16.88
CA MET A 44 -15.66 2.94 -16.16
C MET A 44 -16.81 3.93 -16.37
N TYR A 45 -18.00 3.41 -16.64
CA TYR A 45 -19.24 4.18 -16.68
C TYR A 45 -20.32 3.46 -15.85
N SER A 46 -20.99 4.18 -14.98
CA SER A 46 -22.07 3.65 -14.16
C SER A 46 -23.07 4.75 -13.82
N GLU A 47 -24.27 4.37 -13.38
CA GLU A 47 -25.28 5.30 -12.91
C GLU A 47 -24.79 6.14 -11.71
N GLY A 48 -24.03 5.52 -10.80
CA GLY A 48 -23.42 6.23 -9.66
C GLY A 48 -22.42 7.28 -10.10
N THR A 49 -21.55 6.99 -11.07
CA THR A 49 -20.59 7.98 -11.60
C THR A 49 -21.30 9.11 -12.32
N TYR A 50 -22.33 8.82 -13.12
CA TYR A 50 -23.14 9.81 -13.80
C TYR A 50 -23.81 10.77 -12.81
N ASN A 51 -24.56 10.24 -11.85
CA ASN A 51 -25.30 11.03 -10.87
C ASN A 51 -24.36 11.89 -10.00
N TYR A 52 -23.21 11.33 -9.59
CA TYR A 52 -22.22 12.07 -8.83
C TYR A 52 -21.64 13.23 -9.64
N LEU A 53 -21.16 12.98 -10.86
CA LEU A 53 -20.58 14.03 -11.70
C LEU A 53 -21.61 15.12 -12.03
N LEU A 54 -22.85 14.75 -12.27
CA LEU A 54 -23.94 15.70 -12.49
C LEU A 54 -24.16 16.60 -11.26
N SER A 55 -24.10 16.04 -10.06
CA SER A 55 -24.30 16.79 -8.80
C SER A 55 -23.16 17.78 -8.50
N VAL A 56 -21.92 17.47 -8.90
CA VAL A 56 -20.74 18.30 -8.61
C VAL A 56 -20.29 19.16 -9.79
N GLN A 57 -20.89 18.99 -10.97
CA GLN A 57 -20.47 19.65 -12.22
C GLN A 57 -20.40 21.18 -12.10
N ALA A 58 -21.41 21.79 -11.50
CA ALA A 58 -21.45 23.24 -11.31
C ALA A 58 -20.37 23.74 -10.35
N THR A 59 -20.12 23.01 -9.29
CA THR A 59 -19.10 23.34 -8.28
C THR A 59 -17.69 23.22 -8.87
N LEU A 60 -17.42 22.12 -9.57
CA LEU A 60 -16.13 21.90 -10.23
C LEU A 60 -15.86 22.91 -11.35
N ALA A 61 -16.91 23.29 -12.11
CA ALA A 61 -16.80 24.32 -13.14
C ALA A 61 -16.41 25.70 -12.55
N ALA A 62 -16.92 26.04 -11.36
CA ALA A 62 -16.52 27.26 -10.65
C ALA A 62 -15.05 27.23 -10.21
N GLU A 63 -14.48 26.05 -9.99
CA GLU A 63 -13.06 25.82 -9.68
C GLU A 63 -12.18 25.66 -10.92
N GLY A 64 -12.76 25.82 -12.12
CA GLY A 64 -12.05 25.70 -13.40
C GLY A 64 -11.84 24.26 -13.87
N VAL A 65 -12.50 23.28 -13.25
CA VAL A 65 -12.45 21.86 -13.62
C VAL A 65 -13.71 21.49 -14.40
N THR A 66 -13.54 21.13 -15.67
CA THR A 66 -14.66 20.67 -16.52
C THR A 66 -14.81 19.16 -16.41
N VAL A 67 -16.02 18.69 -16.11
CA VAL A 67 -16.38 17.27 -16.09
C VAL A 67 -17.60 17.02 -16.97
N ASP A 68 -17.60 15.87 -17.64
CA ASP A 68 -18.72 15.42 -18.48
C ASP A 68 -19.33 14.16 -17.86
N PRO A 69 -20.55 14.25 -17.31
CA PRO A 69 -21.22 13.10 -16.71
C PRO A 69 -21.46 11.93 -17.69
N THR A 70 -21.52 12.22 -18.99
CA THR A 70 -21.79 11.22 -20.02
C THR A 70 -20.57 10.44 -20.48
N GLN A 71 -19.37 10.90 -20.07
CA GLN A 71 -18.11 10.22 -20.43
C GLN A 71 -17.63 9.26 -19.36
N PRO A 72 -16.94 8.18 -19.77
CA PRO A 72 -16.28 7.26 -18.81
C PRO A 72 -15.26 7.98 -17.92
N VAL A 73 -15.01 7.41 -16.75
CA VAL A 73 -14.05 7.88 -15.76
C VAL A 73 -12.92 6.86 -15.53
N HIS A 74 -11.79 7.31 -15.02
CA HIS A 74 -10.70 6.42 -14.65
C HIS A 74 -11.13 5.48 -13.52
N PRO A 75 -11.01 4.13 -13.68
CA PRO A 75 -11.30 3.15 -12.64
C PRO A 75 -10.15 3.10 -11.62
N THR A 76 -10.06 4.09 -10.74
CA THR A 76 -8.96 4.19 -9.78
C THR A 76 -8.90 3.01 -8.82
N PHE A 77 -10.04 2.37 -8.50
CA PHE A 77 -10.11 1.15 -7.73
C PHE A 77 -9.26 0.02 -8.36
N LEU A 78 -9.33 -0.11 -9.70
CA LEU A 78 -8.57 -1.13 -10.44
C LEU A 78 -7.07 -0.81 -10.41
N TYR A 79 -6.70 0.45 -10.61
CA TYR A 79 -5.30 0.88 -10.56
C TYR A 79 -4.69 0.62 -9.18
N GLU A 80 -5.40 0.98 -8.10
CA GLU A 80 -4.95 0.71 -6.74
C GLU A 80 -4.87 -0.79 -6.43
N SER A 81 -5.86 -1.57 -6.89
CA SER A 81 -5.86 -3.03 -6.72
C SER A 81 -4.65 -3.68 -7.39
N ILE A 82 -4.39 -3.36 -8.66
CA ILE A 82 -3.22 -3.85 -9.41
C ILE A 82 -1.92 -3.42 -8.72
N TRP A 83 -1.82 -2.14 -8.33
CA TRP A 83 -0.66 -1.61 -7.63
C TRP A 83 -0.37 -2.38 -6.33
N CYS A 84 -1.40 -2.63 -5.53
CA CYS A 84 -1.27 -3.43 -4.32
C CYS A 84 -0.82 -4.87 -4.60
N LEU A 85 -1.40 -5.54 -5.59
CA LEU A 85 -1.03 -6.91 -5.96
C LEU A 85 0.41 -7.01 -6.46
N VAL A 86 0.87 -6.05 -7.28
CA VAL A 86 2.28 -5.97 -7.68
C VAL A 86 3.18 -5.78 -6.45
N GLY A 87 2.78 -4.92 -5.50
CA GLY A 87 3.49 -4.73 -4.24
C GLY A 87 3.59 -6.02 -3.43
N VAL A 88 2.52 -6.82 -3.34
CA VAL A 88 2.54 -8.14 -2.69
C VAL A 88 3.61 -9.04 -3.31
N VAL A 89 3.65 -9.14 -4.65
CA VAL A 89 4.63 -9.97 -5.35
C VAL A 89 6.06 -9.49 -5.08
N LEU A 90 6.29 -8.18 -5.14
CA LEU A 90 7.62 -7.58 -4.90
C LEU A 90 8.07 -7.81 -3.46
N LEU A 91 7.24 -7.52 -2.46
CA LEU A 91 7.58 -7.72 -1.06
C LEU A 91 7.75 -9.20 -0.73
N ALA A 92 6.88 -10.07 -1.22
CA ALA A 92 6.99 -11.52 -1.01
C ALA A 92 8.29 -12.07 -1.59
N SER A 93 8.71 -11.64 -2.78
CA SER A 93 9.99 -12.02 -3.38
C SER A 93 11.20 -11.53 -2.59
N HIS A 94 11.04 -10.44 -1.83
CA HIS A 94 12.09 -9.84 -1.01
C HIS A 94 12.20 -10.44 0.40
N ILE A 95 11.21 -11.19 0.90
CA ILE A 95 11.18 -11.75 2.26
C ILE A 95 12.51 -12.44 2.62
N LYS A 96 13.02 -13.30 1.73
CA LYS A 96 14.27 -14.06 1.96
C LYS A 96 15.53 -13.21 1.85
N LYS A 97 15.45 -12.00 1.31
CA LYS A 97 16.57 -11.09 1.07
C LYS A 97 16.61 -9.94 2.08
N ARG A 98 15.66 -9.87 3.00
CA ARG A 98 15.59 -8.79 4.00
C ARG A 98 16.87 -8.78 4.84
N ARG A 99 17.33 -7.60 5.19
CA ARG A 99 18.59 -7.36 5.91
C ARG A 99 18.38 -7.10 7.39
N PHE A 100 17.22 -6.55 7.77
CA PHE A 100 16.86 -6.27 9.16
C PHE A 100 15.34 -6.40 9.36
N ASN A 101 14.93 -6.48 10.63
CA ASN A 101 13.52 -6.54 10.99
C ASN A 101 12.86 -5.16 10.81
N GLY A 102 11.71 -5.11 10.15
CA GLY A 102 11.01 -3.88 9.78
C GLY A 102 11.32 -3.40 8.37
N GLU A 103 12.28 -4.01 7.64
CA GLU A 103 12.62 -3.62 6.28
C GLU A 103 11.42 -3.75 5.33
N LEU A 104 10.68 -4.86 5.39
CA LEU A 104 9.51 -5.09 4.53
C LEU A 104 8.38 -4.09 4.82
N PHE A 105 8.20 -3.72 6.08
CA PHE A 105 7.20 -2.72 6.45
C PHE A 105 7.56 -1.32 5.91
N LEU A 106 8.84 -0.94 5.97
CA LEU A 106 9.30 0.32 5.37
C LEU A 106 9.13 0.32 3.85
N LEU A 107 9.45 -0.80 3.19
CA LEU A 107 9.21 -0.97 1.74
C LEU A 107 7.71 -0.91 1.41
N TYR A 108 6.84 -1.48 2.26
CA TYR A 108 5.39 -1.36 2.13
C TYR A 108 4.95 0.11 2.16
N ILE A 109 5.42 0.89 3.16
CA ILE A 109 5.05 2.32 3.27
C ILE A 109 5.49 3.08 2.02
N ILE A 110 6.71 2.83 1.53
CA ILE A 110 7.23 3.48 0.32
C ILE A 110 6.37 3.09 -0.89
N TRP A 111 6.15 1.81 -1.12
CA TRP A 111 5.37 1.31 -2.26
C TRP A 111 3.95 1.85 -2.26
N TYR A 112 3.24 1.67 -1.14
CA TYR A 112 1.85 2.12 -1.03
C TYR A 112 1.73 3.65 -1.10
N GLY A 113 2.63 4.38 -0.44
CA GLY A 113 2.64 5.84 -0.48
C GLY A 113 2.87 6.40 -1.89
N LEU A 114 3.78 5.80 -2.68
CA LEU A 114 3.98 6.17 -4.07
C LEU A 114 2.72 5.93 -4.89
N GLY A 115 2.06 4.78 -4.72
CA GLY A 115 0.79 4.48 -5.38
C GLY A 115 -0.30 5.48 -5.04
N ARG A 116 -0.46 5.79 -3.75
CA ARG A 116 -1.43 6.80 -3.29
C ARG A 116 -1.17 8.18 -3.89
N TYR A 117 0.09 8.57 -3.99
CA TYR A 117 0.44 9.89 -4.52
C TYR A 117 -0.03 10.10 -5.96
N TRP A 118 0.27 9.17 -6.88
CA TRP A 118 -0.09 9.34 -8.29
C TRP A 118 -1.56 9.01 -8.57
N ILE A 119 -2.15 7.99 -7.91
CA ILE A 119 -3.55 7.62 -8.14
C ILE A 119 -4.49 8.69 -7.58
N GLU A 120 -4.17 9.29 -6.43
CA GLU A 120 -4.93 10.40 -5.89
C GLU A 120 -4.94 11.61 -6.84
N GLY A 121 -3.87 11.79 -7.63
CA GLY A 121 -3.82 12.79 -8.67
C GLY A 121 -4.90 12.63 -9.76
N LEU A 122 -5.42 11.43 -9.98
CA LEU A 122 -6.46 11.13 -10.95
C LEU A 122 -7.89 11.32 -10.41
N ARG A 123 -8.07 11.43 -9.10
CA ARG A 123 -9.41 11.52 -8.49
C ARG A 123 -10.02 12.90 -8.63
N THR A 124 -11.34 12.97 -8.78
CA THR A 124 -12.09 14.22 -8.83
C THR A 124 -12.62 14.68 -7.49
N ASP A 125 -12.75 13.76 -6.52
CA ASP A 125 -13.41 13.96 -5.22
C ASP A 125 -12.45 14.18 -4.04
N ALA A 126 -11.21 14.57 -4.29
CA ALA A 126 -10.19 14.66 -3.27
C ALA A 126 -10.24 15.96 -2.45
N LEU A 127 -10.04 15.85 -1.14
CA LEU A 127 -9.90 16.98 -0.22
C LEU A 127 -8.58 17.74 -0.51
N MET A 128 -8.68 19.02 -0.83
CA MET A 128 -7.53 19.90 -1.12
C MET A 128 -7.01 20.56 0.16
N VAL A 129 -5.69 20.55 0.36
CA VAL A 129 -5.01 21.35 1.41
C VAL A 129 -4.60 22.72 0.85
N THR A 130 -4.14 22.71 -0.40
CA THR A 130 -3.79 23.91 -1.16
C THR A 130 -4.34 23.76 -2.58
N SER A 131 -4.25 24.82 -3.38
CA SER A 131 -4.67 24.79 -4.79
C SER A 131 -3.98 23.69 -5.63
N THR A 132 -2.87 23.12 -5.14
CA THR A 132 -2.05 22.17 -5.90
C THR A 132 -1.83 20.82 -5.20
N LEU A 133 -1.98 20.73 -3.87
CA LEU A 133 -1.68 19.52 -3.09
C LEU A 133 -2.91 19.05 -2.32
N ARG A 134 -3.16 17.76 -2.43
CA ARG A 134 -4.24 17.06 -1.71
C ARG A 134 -3.72 16.54 -0.37
N THR A 135 -4.59 16.52 0.64
CA THR A 135 -4.24 16.03 2.00
C THR A 135 -3.59 14.65 1.97
N SER A 136 -4.17 13.73 1.19
CA SER A 136 -3.65 12.36 1.04
C SER A 136 -2.27 12.29 0.38
N GLN A 137 -2.00 13.20 -0.59
CA GLN A 137 -0.70 13.30 -1.24
C GLN A 137 0.38 13.81 -0.29
N LEU A 138 0.05 14.82 0.54
CA LEU A 138 0.97 15.34 1.55
C LEU A 138 1.34 14.25 2.57
N VAL A 139 0.34 13.55 3.11
CA VAL A 139 0.56 12.44 4.04
C VAL A 139 1.40 11.33 3.38
N ALA A 140 1.13 10.99 2.14
CA ALA A 140 1.91 10.00 1.39
C ALA A 140 3.37 10.43 1.23
N LEU A 141 3.64 11.69 0.84
CA LEU A 141 5.00 12.22 0.70
C LEU A 141 5.77 12.19 2.01
N VAL A 142 5.17 12.66 3.11
CA VAL A 142 5.80 12.66 4.43
C VAL A 142 6.09 11.23 4.88
N SER A 143 5.14 10.31 4.69
CA SER A 143 5.30 8.90 5.06
C SER A 143 6.42 8.23 4.26
N VAL A 144 6.46 8.46 2.94
CA VAL A 144 7.52 7.94 2.05
C VAL A 144 8.88 8.50 2.44
N ALA A 145 8.99 9.82 2.63
CA ALA A 145 10.25 10.45 3.03
C ALA A 145 10.77 9.89 4.36
N THR A 146 9.90 9.77 5.35
CA THR A 146 10.24 9.18 6.65
C THR A 146 10.69 7.72 6.50
N ALA A 147 9.94 6.92 5.74
CA ALA A 147 10.27 5.51 5.52
C ALA A 147 11.61 5.34 4.79
N VAL A 148 11.92 6.19 3.80
CA VAL A 148 13.21 6.18 3.10
C VAL A 148 14.36 6.51 4.06
N VAL A 149 14.22 7.55 4.89
CA VAL A 149 15.25 7.91 5.89
C VAL A 149 15.50 6.76 6.86
N LEU A 150 14.42 6.15 7.38
CA LEU A 150 14.53 5.00 8.28
C LEU A 150 15.13 3.77 7.60
N LEU A 151 14.78 3.52 6.35
CA LEU A 151 15.34 2.42 5.56
C LEU A 151 16.85 2.60 5.36
N VAL A 152 17.29 3.80 4.95
CA VAL A 152 18.70 4.11 4.77
C VAL A 152 19.47 3.99 6.08
N ALA A 153 18.94 4.55 7.17
CA ALA A 153 19.54 4.44 8.50
C ALA A 153 19.62 2.97 8.97
N GLY A 154 18.57 2.19 8.74
CA GLY A 154 18.55 0.76 9.01
C GLY A 154 19.62 0.01 8.23
N LEU A 155 19.72 0.26 6.92
CA LEU A 155 20.73 -0.36 6.05
C LEU A 155 22.16 0.00 6.46
N GLN A 156 22.41 1.24 6.89
CA GLN A 156 23.73 1.67 7.37
C GLN A 156 24.09 0.99 8.70
N ARG A 157 23.14 0.97 9.65
CA ARG A 157 23.35 0.39 10.98
C ARG A 157 23.57 -1.12 10.93
N PHE A 158 22.85 -1.81 10.04
CA PHE A 158 22.91 -3.27 9.90
C PHE A 158 23.80 -3.74 8.76
N LYS A 159 24.63 -2.86 8.21
CA LYS A 159 25.64 -3.19 7.21
C LYS A 159 26.64 -4.20 7.81
N GLY A 160 26.45 -5.48 7.53
CA GLY A 160 27.23 -6.57 8.12
C GLY A 160 26.50 -7.36 9.22
N ALA A 161 25.32 -6.94 9.67
CA ALA A 161 24.48 -7.78 10.50
C ALA A 161 24.09 -9.04 9.72
N GLN A 162 24.30 -10.19 10.35
CA GLN A 162 23.91 -11.48 9.74
C GLN A 162 22.43 -11.44 9.41
N LEU A 163 22.08 -11.90 8.20
CA LEU A 163 20.69 -12.16 7.85
C LEU A 163 20.05 -12.95 8.98
N MET A 164 18.93 -12.47 9.49
CA MET A 164 18.06 -13.31 10.29
C MET A 164 17.82 -14.58 9.47
N VAL A 165 18.35 -15.67 9.96
CA VAL A 165 18.14 -16.99 9.34
C VAL A 165 16.64 -17.16 9.18
N PRO A 166 16.13 -17.37 7.96
CA PRO A 166 14.72 -17.69 7.80
C PRO A 166 14.48 -18.90 8.70
N LEU A 167 13.35 -18.92 9.42
CA LEU A 167 12.90 -20.09 10.14
C LEU A 167 12.97 -21.27 9.18
N GLN A 168 14.10 -21.96 9.17
CA GLN A 168 14.22 -23.17 8.37
C GLN A 168 13.32 -24.19 9.05
N VAL A 169 12.39 -24.74 8.29
CA VAL A 169 11.55 -25.87 8.72
C VAL A 169 12.39 -27.02 9.30
N SER A 170 13.67 -27.09 8.93
CA SER A 170 14.66 -27.99 9.53
C SER A 170 14.89 -27.76 11.03
N ASN A 171 14.70 -26.56 11.55
CA ASN A 171 14.82 -26.26 12.98
C ASN A 171 13.55 -26.61 13.78
N LEU A 172 12.43 -26.85 13.10
CA LEU A 172 11.20 -27.37 13.69
C LEU A 172 11.25 -28.91 13.90
N LYS A 173 12.27 -29.60 13.40
CA LYS A 173 12.39 -31.06 13.51
C LYS A 173 12.96 -31.59 14.84
N LYS A 174 13.27 -30.73 15.79
CA LYS A 174 13.55 -31.16 17.17
C LYS A 174 12.30 -30.97 18.04
N LEU A 175 11.23 -31.68 17.71
CA LEU A 175 10.28 -32.11 18.71
C LEU A 175 10.95 -33.21 19.51
N ASP A 176 11.07 -33.04 20.83
CA ASP A 176 11.42 -34.14 21.68
C ASP A 176 10.28 -35.20 21.66
N ALA A 177 10.57 -36.37 22.20
CA ALA A 177 9.58 -37.44 22.27
C ALA A 177 8.32 -37.09 23.11
N ALA A 178 8.30 -35.93 23.77
CA ALA A 178 7.20 -35.41 24.57
C ALA A 178 6.40 -34.31 23.85
N GLY A 179 6.77 -33.92 22.59
CA GLY A 179 6.03 -32.91 21.80
C GLY A 179 6.21 -31.47 22.29
N THR A 180 7.25 -31.17 23.04
CA THR A 180 7.51 -29.81 23.57
C THR A 180 8.33 -29.01 22.57
N TYR A 181 7.91 -27.75 22.30
CA TYR A 181 8.68 -26.85 21.45
C TYR A 181 9.86 -26.27 22.21
N PHE A 182 11.07 -26.50 21.74
CA PHE A 182 12.25 -25.79 22.25
C PHE A 182 12.31 -24.39 21.60
N VAL A 183 12.27 -23.38 22.45
CA VAL A 183 12.72 -22.04 22.07
C VAL A 183 14.24 -22.13 22.07
N VAL A 184 14.87 -21.93 20.91
CA VAL A 184 16.33 -21.79 20.84
C VAL A 184 16.68 -20.49 21.54
N ASP A 185 17.21 -20.59 22.76
CA ASP A 185 17.60 -19.47 23.63
C ASP A 185 18.86 -18.74 23.18
N GLU A 186 19.46 -19.13 22.07
CA GLU A 186 20.67 -18.50 21.54
C GLU A 186 20.39 -17.76 20.26
N LEU A 187 19.79 -16.58 20.40
CA LEU A 187 20.03 -15.50 19.44
C LEU A 187 21.34 -14.83 19.86
N PRO A 188 22.41 -14.84 19.03
CA PRO A 188 23.59 -14.04 19.32
C PRO A 188 23.20 -12.57 19.45
N ALA A 189 23.70 -11.90 20.48
CA ALA A 189 23.47 -10.52 20.87
C ALA A 189 23.78 -9.51 19.75
#